data_25a21de37484b7e564e9f6e439022db3
#
_entry.id   25a21de37484b7e564e9f6e439022db3
#
_cell.length_a   1.000
_cell.length_b   1.000
_cell.length_c   1.000
_cell.angle_alpha   90.00
_cell.angle_beta   90.00
_cell.angle_gamma   90.00
#
_symmetry.space_group_name_H-M   'P 1'
#
loop_
_entity.id
_entity.type
_entity.pdbx_description
1 polymer ?
#
loop_
_entity_poly.entity_id
_entity_poly.type
_entity_poly.pdbx_seq_one_letter_code
_entity_poly.pdbx_strand_id
1 'polypeptide(L)'
;MRIIRNLSKILKFRNIHYNTTTITRNISFIGQGFYNNEFKPIVHKTILENPDWYSAYTSYQSEISQGRLTLLYQYQNMIKMITGMDIANAGLLDHMHSIFESIQLCYSINKNIDNPIILVDKNIYENHFSSILNYEKLIWNDNNLQIKFVDFNNFDYTQYTDFNIIGCLAQTVDKFGYYSKNYNSITQLKNIMNNKKIDMLLILSCDLLHHTILKSPKELGANIAIGNLQRLGIPLWYGGPHSCFFACDYKY
;
A
#
# COMPACT_ATOMS: atom_id res chain seq x y z
N MET A 1 -4.87 32.85 0.13
CA MET A 1 -4.11 33.19 1.36
C MET A 1 -4.99 33.29 2.60
N ARG A 2 -6.16 33.93 2.61
CA ARG A 2 -7.05 34.03 3.78
C ARG A 2 -7.65 32.69 4.22
N ILE A 3 -7.98 31.81 3.29
CA ILE A 3 -8.54 30.46 3.55
C ILE A 3 -7.49 29.57 4.22
N ILE A 4 -6.24 29.60 3.77
CA ILE A 4 -5.14 28.83 4.37
C ILE A 4 -4.85 29.29 5.80
N ARG A 5 -4.92 30.59 6.09
CA ARG A 5 -4.78 31.11 7.45
C ARG A 5 -5.93 30.70 8.38
N ASN A 6 -7.14 30.54 7.86
CA ASN A 6 -8.28 30.07 8.65
C ASN A 6 -8.24 28.55 8.88
N LEU A 7 -7.81 27.78 7.88
CA LEU A 7 -7.55 26.33 8.05
C LEU A 7 -6.45 26.07 9.08
N SER A 8 -5.38 26.87 9.10
CA SER A 8 -4.34 26.75 10.12
C SER A 8 -4.82 27.08 11.54
N LYS A 9 -5.88 27.89 11.68
CA LYS A 9 -6.52 28.16 12.97
C LYS A 9 -7.48 27.06 13.41
N ILE A 10 -8.19 26.43 12.48
CA ILE A 10 -9.10 25.33 12.74
C ILE A 10 -8.34 24.03 13.01
N LEU A 11 -7.23 23.82 12.31
CA LEU A 11 -6.34 22.68 12.45
C LEU A 11 -5.18 22.93 13.45
N LYS A 12 -5.31 23.90 14.34
CA LYS A 12 -4.43 24.00 15.50
C LYS A 12 -4.67 22.79 16.38
N PHE A 13 -3.98 21.68 16.04
CA PHE A 13 -3.86 20.56 16.93
C PHE A 13 -3.30 21.03 18.27
N ARG A 14 -3.84 20.49 19.35
CA ARG A 14 -3.47 20.82 20.73
C ARG A 14 -1.95 20.92 20.83
N ASN A 15 -1.50 22.04 21.34
CA ASN A 15 -0.11 22.22 21.71
C ASN A 15 0.29 21.10 22.66
N ILE A 16 1.25 20.30 22.26
CA ILE A 16 1.88 19.36 23.17
C ILE A 16 2.92 20.14 23.94
N HIS A 17 2.66 20.34 25.22
CA HIS A 17 3.65 20.99 26.09
C HIS A 17 4.74 19.96 26.42
N TYR A 18 5.90 20.13 25.81
CA TYR A 18 7.15 19.55 26.28
C TYR A 18 7.91 20.67 26.99
N ASN A 19 8.13 20.53 28.29
CA ASN A 19 8.89 21.49 29.09
C ASN A 19 8.47 22.95 28.86
N THR A 20 7.16 23.26 28.94
CA THR A 20 6.59 24.60 28.74
C THR A 20 6.72 25.20 27.33
N THR A 21 7.34 24.52 26.37
CA THR A 21 7.42 24.99 24.99
C THR A 21 6.22 24.49 24.19
N THR A 22 5.47 25.40 23.60
CA THR A 22 4.37 25.09 22.69
C THR A 22 4.92 24.68 21.34
N ILE A 23 4.84 23.41 20.98
CA ILE A 23 5.19 22.94 19.63
C ILE A 23 3.99 23.20 18.72
N THR A 24 4.11 24.21 17.86
CA THR A 24 3.15 24.39 16.74
C THR A 24 3.44 23.38 15.66
N ARG A 25 2.48 22.48 15.37
CA ARG A 25 2.61 21.56 14.23
C ARG A 25 2.26 22.30 12.95
N ASN A 26 3.18 22.34 12.01
CA ASN A 26 2.89 22.80 10.66
C ASN A 26 2.04 21.75 9.93
N ILE A 27 1.04 22.20 9.19
CA ILE A 27 0.26 21.33 8.33
C ILE A 27 1.07 21.05 7.07
N SER A 28 1.27 19.77 6.77
CA SER A 28 1.89 19.33 5.53
C SER A 28 0.83 19.17 4.43
N PHE A 29 1.11 19.72 3.26
CA PHE A 29 0.31 19.55 2.04
C PHE A 29 1.07 18.74 0.98
N ILE A 30 2.03 17.95 1.37
CA ILE A 30 2.79 17.09 0.46
C ILE A 30 1.85 16.10 -0.26
N GLY A 31 0.86 15.56 0.45
CA GLY A 31 -0.01 14.51 -0.09
C GLY A 31 0.77 13.22 -0.37
N GLN A 32 0.49 12.60 -1.51
CA GLN A 32 1.21 11.40 -1.99
C GLN A 32 1.18 10.20 -1.00
N GLY A 33 0.14 10.13 -0.17
CA GLY A 33 0.03 9.10 0.87
C GLY A 33 0.76 9.43 2.18
N PHE A 34 1.37 10.61 2.30
CA PHE A 34 2.06 11.07 3.52
C PHE A 34 1.21 12.07 4.28
N TYR A 35 0.97 11.80 5.56
CA TYR A 35 0.07 12.59 6.39
C TYR A 35 0.69 12.88 7.75
N ASN A 36 0.32 14.03 8.33
CA ASN A 36 0.64 14.31 9.71
C ASN A 36 -0.18 13.37 10.62
N ASN A 37 0.51 12.69 11.52
CA ASN A 37 -0.10 11.82 12.52
C ASN A 37 -0.02 12.40 13.91
N GLU A 38 -1.01 12.10 14.72
CA GLU A 38 -0.89 12.20 16.16
C GLU A 38 -0.40 10.87 16.73
N PHE A 39 0.69 10.91 17.46
CA PHE A 39 1.15 9.79 18.27
C PHE A 39 1.38 10.26 19.71
N LYS A 40 1.19 9.35 20.65
CA LYS A 40 1.41 9.66 22.05
C LYS A 40 2.89 9.48 22.39
N PRO A 41 3.62 10.54 22.77
CA PRO A 41 5.06 10.45 23.04
C PRO A 41 5.42 9.40 24.09
N ILE A 42 4.55 9.18 25.07
CA ILE A 42 4.77 8.17 26.10
C ILE A 42 4.79 6.75 25.54
N VAL A 43 3.93 6.42 24.58
CA VAL A 43 3.92 5.11 23.92
C VAL A 43 5.22 4.90 23.15
N HIS A 44 5.62 5.91 22.36
CA HIS A 44 6.86 5.88 21.60
C HIS A 44 8.08 5.68 22.51
N LYS A 45 8.19 6.47 23.57
CA LYS A 45 9.24 6.36 24.56
C LYS A 45 9.27 4.97 25.22
N THR A 46 8.13 4.49 25.70
CA THR A 46 8.02 3.21 26.41
C THR A 46 8.44 2.03 25.52
N ILE A 47 8.15 2.09 24.22
CA ILE A 47 8.54 1.03 23.28
C ILE A 47 10.00 1.16 22.89
N LEU A 48 10.46 2.33 22.43
CA LEU A 48 11.80 2.49 21.88
C LEU A 48 12.91 2.46 22.95
N GLU A 49 12.62 2.91 24.16
CA GLU A 49 13.58 2.90 25.26
C GLU A 49 13.53 1.60 26.09
N ASN A 50 12.65 0.66 25.73
CA ASN A 50 12.58 -0.63 26.42
C ASN A 50 13.79 -1.51 26.05
N PRO A 51 14.66 -1.86 27.00
CA PRO A 51 15.86 -2.66 26.75
C PRO A 51 15.55 -4.08 26.26
N ASP A 52 14.36 -4.60 26.48
CA ASP A 52 13.95 -5.93 26.03
C ASP A 52 13.97 -6.07 24.51
N TRP A 53 13.92 -4.95 23.75
CA TRP A 53 14.07 -4.94 22.30
C TRP A 53 15.53 -5.04 21.83
N TYR A 54 16.50 -4.74 22.68
CA TYR A 54 17.94 -4.74 22.37
C TYR A 54 18.55 -6.14 22.58
N SER A 55 17.94 -7.16 22.00
CA SER A 55 18.37 -8.54 22.10
C SER A 55 19.10 -8.99 20.83
N ALA A 56 18.56 -9.92 20.07
CA ALA A 56 19.13 -10.33 18.81
C ALA A 56 18.92 -9.29 17.70
N TYR A 57 19.87 -9.19 16.77
CA TYR A 57 19.76 -8.33 15.59
C TYR A 57 18.51 -8.66 14.76
N THR A 58 18.27 -9.94 14.52
CA THR A 58 17.07 -10.46 13.88
C THR A 58 16.56 -11.68 14.65
N SER A 59 15.34 -12.14 14.32
CA SER A 59 14.69 -13.27 14.98
C SER A 59 15.10 -14.62 14.36
N TYR A 60 16.36 -14.81 14.03
CA TYR A 60 16.84 -16.08 13.44
C TYR A 60 16.71 -17.27 14.38
N GLN A 61 16.89 -17.04 15.67
CA GLN A 61 16.72 -18.06 16.70
C GLN A 61 15.39 -17.84 17.41
N SER A 62 14.41 -18.70 17.15
CA SER A 62 13.06 -18.58 17.70
C SER A 62 13.03 -18.69 19.21
N GLU A 63 13.94 -19.46 19.80
CA GLU A 63 14.03 -19.73 21.24
C GLU A 63 14.24 -18.46 22.06
N ILE A 64 15.00 -17.52 21.53
CA ILE A 64 15.32 -16.25 22.20
C ILE A 64 14.57 -15.04 21.61
N SER A 65 13.64 -15.27 20.68
CA SER A 65 12.91 -14.22 19.96
C SER A 65 11.39 -14.38 20.04
N GLN A 66 10.87 -15.17 20.98
CA GLN A 66 9.45 -15.54 21.06
C GLN A 66 8.53 -14.32 21.17
N GLY A 67 8.87 -13.33 22.01
CA GLY A 67 8.09 -12.11 22.16
C GLY A 67 8.05 -11.29 20.86
N ARG A 68 9.18 -11.16 20.18
CA ARG A 68 9.27 -10.46 18.90
C ARG A 68 8.49 -11.18 17.81
N LEU A 69 8.58 -12.49 17.71
CA LEU A 69 7.83 -13.29 16.76
C LEU A 69 6.32 -13.25 17.04
N THR A 70 5.91 -13.24 18.30
CA THR A 70 4.52 -13.04 18.69
C THR A 70 3.98 -11.69 18.21
N LEU A 71 4.78 -10.61 18.35
CA LEU A 71 4.40 -9.28 17.87
C LEU A 71 4.22 -9.26 16.34
N LEU A 72 5.16 -9.86 15.60
CA LEU A 72 5.08 -9.96 14.14
C LEU A 72 3.85 -10.77 13.71
N TYR A 73 3.54 -11.85 14.40
CA TYR A 73 2.34 -12.65 14.15
C TYR A 73 1.03 -11.87 14.43
N GLN A 74 1.01 -11.11 15.53
CA GLN A 74 -0.13 -10.23 15.83
C GLN A 74 -0.31 -9.16 14.76
N TYR A 75 0.79 -8.54 14.30
CA TYR A 75 0.77 -7.58 13.19
C TYR A 75 0.14 -8.20 11.92
N GLN A 76 0.60 -9.39 11.51
CA GLN A 76 0.03 -10.08 10.35
C GLN A 76 -1.48 -10.32 10.50
N ASN A 77 -1.93 -10.72 11.69
CA ASN A 77 -3.36 -10.93 11.95
C ASN A 77 -4.17 -9.63 11.89
N MET A 78 -3.63 -8.51 12.39
CA MET A 78 -4.29 -7.20 12.29
C MET A 78 -4.44 -6.77 10.83
N ILE A 79 -3.41 -6.91 10.01
CA ILE A 79 -3.47 -6.61 8.57
C ILE A 79 -4.52 -7.48 7.89
N LYS A 80 -4.55 -8.77 8.16
CA LYS A 80 -5.56 -9.70 7.63
C LYS A 80 -6.98 -9.26 8.00
N MET A 81 -7.21 -8.89 9.25
CA MET A 81 -8.53 -8.47 9.73
C MET A 81 -9.03 -7.20 9.01
N ILE A 82 -8.16 -6.20 8.82
CA ILE A 82 -8.56 -4.93 8.19
C ILE A 82 -8.74 -5.12 6.69
N THR A 83 -7.85 -5.86 6.04
CA THR A 83 -7.89 -6.07 4.58
C THR A 83 -8.89 -7.13 4.14
N GLY A 84 -9.28 -8.03 5.02
CA GLY A 84 -10.07 -9.22 4.71
C GLY A 84 -9.28 -10.31 3.98
N MET A 85 -7.97 -10.13 3.79
CA MET A 85 -7.12 -11.08 3.10
C MET A 85 -6.79 -12.31 3.95
N ASP A 86 -6.43 -13.41 3.30
CA ASP A 86 -6.19 -14.69 3.98
C ASP A 86 -4.83 -14.72 4.68
N ILE A 87 -3.81 -14.14 4.06
CA ILE A 87 -2.45 -14.06 4.58
C ILE A 87 -1.86 -12.65 4.47
N ALA A 88 -0.90 -12.35 5.32
CA ALA A 88 -0.11 -11.11 5.25
C ALA A 88 1.33 -11.42 5.65
N ASN A 89 2.28 -10.69 5.07
CA ASN A 89 3.66 -10.72 5.56
C ASN A 89 3.82 -9.84 6.81
N ALA A 90 5.01 -9.85 7.39
CA ALA A 90 5.32 -9.05 8.59
C ALA A 90 5.80 -7.63 8.26
N GLY A 91 5.56 -7.15 7.06
CA GLY A 91 5.89 -5.84 6.54
C GLY A 91 7.00 -5.86 5.48
N LEU A 92 7.04 -4.81 4.68
CA LEU A 92 8.06 -4.52 3.69
C LEU A 92 8.64 -3.13 3.93
N LEU A 93 9.72 -2.78 3.22
CA LEU A 93 10.47 -1.55 3.44
C LEU A 93 9.62 -0.29 3.26
N ASP A 94 8.99 -0.16 2.11
CA ASP A 94 8.17 0.99 1.76
C ASP A 94 7.05 0.63 0.76
N HIS A 95 6.20 1.59 0.46
CA HIS A 95 5.04 1.38 -0.42
C HIS A 95 5.46 1.02 -1.86
N MET A 96 6.54 1.62 -2.37
CA MET A 96 7.01 1.30 -3.72
C MET A 96 7.52 -0.14 -3.79
N HIS A 97 8.19 -0.62 -2.75
CA HIS A 97 8.62 -2.01 -2.65
C HIS A 97 7.42 -2.97 -2.66
N SER A 98 6.32 -2.63 -1.96
CA SER A 98 5.11 -3.46 -2.02
C SER A 98 4.45 -3.48 -3.41
N ILE A 99 4.49 -2.38 -4.14
CA ILE A 99 4.04 -2.32 -5.55
C ILE A 99 4.91 -3.24 -6.42
N PHE A 100 6.23 -3.10 -6.29
CA PHE A 100 7.17 -3.94 -7.04
C PHE A 100 6.93 -5.43 -6.79
N GLU A 101 6.85 -5.85 -5.53
CA GLU A 101 6.62 -7.25 -5.16
C GLU A 101 5.26 -7.77 -5.65
N SER A 102 4.22 -6.92 -5.66
CA SER A 102 2.91 -7.32 -6.17
C SER A 102 2.90 -7.54 -7.69
N ILE A 103 3.61 -6.70 -8.44
CA ILE A 103 3.81 -6.86 -9.88
C ILE A 103 4.63 -8.11 -10.16
N GLN A 104 5.69 -8.33 -9.41
CA GLN A 104 6.57 -9.49 -9.53
C GLN A 104 5.83 -10.80 -9.21
N LEU A 105 4.92 -10.79 -8.25
CA LEU A 105 4.06 -11.93 -7.94
C LEU A 105 3.13 -12.25 -9.11
N CYS A 106 2.45 -11.24 -9.70
CA CYS A 106 1.63 -11.44 -10.90
C CYS A 106 2.41 -12.08 -12.04
N TYR A 107 3.61 -11.59 -12.29
CA TYR A 107 4.50 -12.14 -13.31
C TYR A 107 4.93 -13.57 -13.00
N SER A 108 5.29 -13.85 -11.75
CA SER A 108 5.75 -15.17 -11.32
C SER A 108 4.69 -16.25 -11.44
N ILE A 109 3.43 -15.92 -11.20
CA ILE A 109 2.29 -16.84 -11.36
C ILE A 109 2.04 -17.13 -12.85
N ASN A 110 2.26 -16.15 -13.71
CA ASN A 110 1.95 -16.20 -15.13
C ASN A 110 3.21 -16.30 -16.03
N LYS A 111 4.26 -16.95 -15.56
CA LYS A 111 5.57 -17.05 -16.26
C LYS A 111 5.51 -17.56 -17.70
N ASN A 112 4.52 -18.42 -18.01
CA ASN A 112 4.38 -19.06 -19.32
C ASN A 112 3.48 -18.26 -20.27
N ILE A 113 3.07 -17.07 -19.90
CA ILE A 113 2.23 -16.20 -20.72
C ILE A 113 3.11 -15.32 -21.59
N ASP A 114 2.92 -15.39 -22.91
CA ASP A 114 3.65 -14.55 -23.86
C ASP A 114 3.18 -13.10 -23.79
N ASN A 115 4.14 -12.18 -23.83
CA ASN A 115 3.88 -10.73 -23.81
C ASN A 115 2.87 -10.31 -22.70
N PRO A 116 3.15 -10.63 -21.43
CA PRO A 116 2.27 -10.31 -20.34
C PRO A 116 2.18 -8.80 -20.11
N ILE A 117 0.98 -8.34 -19.78
CA ILE A 117 0.71 -6.91 -19.53
C ILE A 117 0.12 -6.74 -18.14
N ILE A 118 0.56 -5.70 -17.45
CA ILE A 118 -0.08 -5.19 -16.23
C ILE A 118 -0.68 -3.82 -16.53
N LEU A 119 -1.95 -3.66 -16.19
CA LEU A 119 -2.64 -2.38 -16.25
C LEU A 119 -2.45 -1.63 -14.92
N VAL A 120 -2.02 -0.39 -14.99
CA VAL A 120 -1.79 0.46 -13.82
C VAL A 120 -2.66 1.70 -13.91
N ASP A 121 -3.32 2.07 -12.81
CA ASP A 121 -4.09 3.30 -12.77
C ASP A 121 -3.17 4.52 -13.01
N LYS A 122 -3.47 5.34 -14.00
CA LYS A 122 -2.73 6.57 -14.28
C LYS A 122 -2.85 7.62 -13.16
N ASN A 123 -3.84 7.47 -12.29
CA ASN A 123 -4.14 8.38 -11.19
C ASN A 123 -3.49 7.96 -9.86
N ILE A 124 -2.58 6.97 -9.85
CA ILE A 124 -1.76 6.66 -8.67
C ILE A 124 -0.90 7.85 -8.28
N TYR A 125 -0.33 7.81 -7.07
CA TYR A 125 0.58 8.85 -6.62
C TYR A 125 1.76 9.05 -7.58
N GLU A 126 2.19 10.29 -7.77
CA GLU A 126 3.20 10.65 -8.78
C GLU A 126 4.57 9.99 -8.54
N ASN A 127 4.95 9.84 -7.28
CA ASN A 127 6.17 9.12 -6.90
C ASN A 127 6.09 7.64 -7.32
N HIS A 128 4.92 6.99 -7.16
CA HIS A 128 4.74 5.60 -7.59
C HIS A 128 4.75 5.48 -9.12
N PHE A 129 4.07 6.40 -9.81
CA PHE A 129 4.06 6.44 -11.26
C PHE A 129 5.48 6.54 -11.83
N SER A 130 6.27 7.49 -11.36
CA SER A 130 7.65 7.68 -11.80
C SER A 130 8.54 6.48 -11.51
N SER A 131 8.35 5.85 -10.34
CA SER A 131 9.13 4.66 -9.96
C SER A 131 8.78 3.45 -10.83
N ILE A 132 7.49 3.21 -11.12
CA ILE A 132 7.05 2.11 -11.99
C ILE A 132 7.67 2.26 -13.39
N LEU A 133 7.68 3.48 -13.96
CA LEU A 133 8.34 3.73 -15.25
C LEU A 133 9.83 3.43 -15.22
N ASN A 134 10.51 3.70 -14.12
CA ASN A 134 11.93 3.38 -13.98
C ASN A 134 12.15 1.85 -13.85
N TYR A 135 11.32 1.15 -13.07
CA TYR A 135 11.40 -0.31 -12.96
C TYR A 135 11.08 -1.01 -14.28
N GLU A 136 10.10 -0.52 -15.04
CA GLU A 136 9.78 -1.04 -16.36
C GLU A 136 11.02 -1.02 -17.26
N LYS A 137 11.71 0.12 -17.34
CA LYS A 137 12.89 0.30 -18.18
C LYS A 137 14.09 -0.54 -17.74
N LEU A 138 14.30 -0.69 -16.43
CA LEU A 138 15.52 -1.26 -15.88
C LEU A 138 15.43 -2.77 -15.62
N ILE A 139 14.24 -3.29 -15.39
CA ILE A 139 14.06 -4.66 -14.89
C ILE A 139 13.05 -5.44 -15.72
N TRP A 140 11.85 -4.87 -15.96
CA TRP A 140 10.76 -5.65 -16.54
C TRP A 140 10.83 -5.74 -18.06
N ASN A 141 11.45 -4.79 -18.73
CA ASN A 141 11.62 -4.82 -20.19
C ASN A 141 12.41 -6.07 -20.63
N ASP A 142 13.43 -6.47 -19.88
CA ASP A 142 14.22 -7.68 -20.17
C ASP A 142 13.39 -8.97 -20.01
N ASN A 143 12.31 -8.92 -19.26
CA ASN A 143 11.39 -10.04 -19.03
C ASN A 143 10.15 -10.02 -19.95
N ASN A 144 10.12 -9.15 -20.96
CA ASN A 144 8.96 -8.91 -21.82
C ASN A 144 7.67 -8.50 -21.10
N LEU A 145 7.76 -8.08 -19.85
CA LEU A 145 6.62 -7.57 -19.09
C LEU A 145 6.35 -6.12 -19.47
N GLN A 146 5.15 -5.84 -19.95
CA GLN A 146 4.73 -4.50 -20.34
C GLN A 146 3.82 -3.88 -19.27
N ILE A 147 4.01 -2.59 -19.01
CA ILE A 147 3.12 -1.80 -18.16
C ILE A 147 2.30 -0.86 -19.04
N LYS A 148 0.97 -0.86 -18.84
CA LYS A 148 0.09 0.11 -19.51
C LYS A 148 -0.66 0.93 -18.48
N PHE A 149 -0.51 2.25 -18.56
CA PHE A 149 -1.25 3.18 -17.70
C PHE A 149 -2.62 3.46 -18.29
N VAL A 150 -3.66 3.26 -17.48
CA VAL A 150 -5.07 3.38 -17.89
C VAL A 150 -5.85 4.22 -16.87
N ASP A 151 -6.98 4.77 -17.30
CA ASP A 151 -7.89 5.48 -16.40
C ASP A 151 -8.99 4.52 -15.91
N PHE A 152 -8.86 4.00 -14.70
CA PHE A 152 -9.86 3.09 -14.16
C PHE A 152 -11.20 3.77 -13.83
N ASN A 153 -11.26 5.09 -13.72
CA ASN A 153 -12.52 5.81 -13.55
C ASN A 153 -13.40 5.78 -14.83
N ASN A 154 -12.73 5.71 -16.00
CA ASN A 154 -13.37 5.64 -17.31
C ASN A 154 -12.91 4.39 -18.08
N PHE A 155 -12.80 3.26 -17.40
CA PHE A 155 -12.19 2.06 -17.94
C PHE A 155 -13.15 1.26 -18.82
N ASP A 156 -12.84 1.22 -20.11
CA ASP A 156 -13.47 0.34 -21.09
C ASP A 156 -12.62 -0.94 -21.25
N TYR A 157 -13.00 -1.99 -20.56
CA TYR A 157 -12.27 -3.27 -20.58
C TYR A 157 -12.29 -3.96 -21.94
N THR A 158 -13.24 -3.63 -22.84
CA THR A 158 -13.36 -4.27 -24.16
C THR A 158 -12.15 -4.02 -25.03
N GLN A 159 -11.45 -2.90 -24.83
CA GLN A 159 -10.22 -2.55 -25.54
C GLN A 159 -9.02 -3.43 -25.17
N TYR A 160 -9.14 -4.23 -24.11
CA TYR A 160 -8.04 -5.03 -23.55
C TYR A 160 -8.28 -6.54 -23.65
N THR A 161 -9.38 -6.96 -24.26
CA THR A 161 -9.75 -8.39 -24.34
C THR A 161 -8.78 -9.23 -25.16
N ASP A 162 -8.09 -8.64 -26.13
CA ASP A 162 -7.15 -9.35 -26.99
C ASP A 162 -5.74 -9.46 -26.39
N PHE A 163 -5.46 -8.68 -25.35
CA PHE A 163 -4.17 -8.70 -24.67
C PHE A 163 -4.11 -9.80 -23.59
N ASN A 164 -2.89 -10.13 -23.18
CA ASN A 164 -2.61 -11.07 -22.09
C ASN A 164 -2.43 -10.28 -20.78
N ILE A 165 -3.52 -9.88 -20.17
CA ILE A 165 -3.49 -9.08 -18.93
C ILE A 165 -3.34 -10.00 -17.73
N ILE A 166 -2.19 -9.92 -17.05
CA ILE A 166 -1.86 -10.75 -15.88
C ILE A 166 -2.16 -10.05 -14.55
N GLY A 167 -2.36 -8.74 -14.55
CA GLY A 167 -2.68 -7.99 -13.34
C GLY A 167 -3.21 -6.59 -13.61
N CYS A 168 -3.93 -6.07 -12.63
CA CYS A 168 -4.37 -4.67 -12.58
C CYS A 168 -3.96 -4.06 -11.24
N LEU A 169 -3.22 -2.96 -11.25
CA LEU A 169 -2.89 -2.17 -10.06
C LEU A 169 -3.77 -0.93 -10.01
N ALA A 170 -4.66 -0.87 -9.05
CA ALA A 170 -5.53 0.27 -8.80
C ALA A 170 -5.25 0.86 -7.41
N GLN A 171 -5.49 2.17 -7.25
CA GLN A 171 -5.36 2.86 -5.97
C GLN A 171 -6.74 3.27 -5.46
N THR A 172 -7.04 2.97 -4.20
CA THR A 172 -8.39 3.23 -3.64
C THR A 172 -8.68 4.70 -3.45
N VAL A 173 -7.67 5.49 -3.10
CA VAL A 173 -7.74 6.96 -3.09
C VAL A 173 -6.65 7.47 -4.00
N ASP A 174 -7.02 8.09 -5.09
CA ASP A 174 -6.10 8.56 -6.12
C ASP A 174 -5.33 9.83 -5.70
N LYS A 175 -4.41 10.29 -6.57
CA LYS A 175 -3.60 11.50 -6.34
C LYS A 175 -4.40 12.79 -6.22
N PHE A 176 -5.66 12.79 -6.62
CA PHE A 176 -6.58 13.92 -6.51
C PHE A 176 -7.49 13.82 -5.27
N GLY A 177 -7.39 12.73 -4.50
CA GLY A 177 -8.20 12.48 -3.33
C GLY A 177 -9.57 11.86 -3.63
N TYR A 178 -9.82 11.40 -4.85
CA TYR A 178 -11.05 10.68 -5.18
C TYR A 178 -10.96 9.23 -4.75
N TYR A 179 -12.03 8.74 -4.13
CA TYR A 179 -12.16 7.34 -3.77
C TYR A 179 -12.84 6.55 -4.89
N SER A 180 -12.12 5.61 -5.47
CA SER A 180 -12.66 4.66 -6.44
C SER A 180 -13.30 3.47 -5.71
N LYS A 181 -14.54 3.15 -6.05
CA LYS A 181 -15.33 2.05 -5.45
C LYS A 181 -15.94 1.09 -6.47
N ASN A 182 -15.72 1.31 -7.75
CA ASN A 182 -16.31 0.48 -8.79
C ASN A 182 -15.22 -0.21 -9.61
N TYR A 183 -14.96 -1.46 -9.28
CA TYR A 183 -14.02 -2.33 -9.98
C TYR A 183 -14.72 -3.36 -10.87
N ASN A 184 -16.01 -3.15 -11.23
CA ASN A 184 -16.78 -4.11 -12.01
C ASN A 184 -16.16 -4.38 -13.39
N SER A 185 -15.67 -3.34 -14.08
CA SER A 185 -15.01 -3.51 -15.38
C SER A 185 -13.73 -4.35 -15.27
N ILE A 186 -12.98 -4.20 -14.18
CA ILE A 186 -11.78 -5.02 -13.91
C ILE A 186 -12.21 -6.46 -13.64
N THR A 187 -13.29 -6.68 -12.90
CA THR A 187 -13.84 -8.02 -12.64
C THR A 187 -14.29 -8.71 -13.93
N GLN A 188 -14.91 -7.97 -14.86
CA GLN A 188 -15.30 -8.48 -16.17
C GLN A 188 -14.08 -8.87 -17.01
N LEU A 189 -13.05 -8.03 -17.05
CA LEU A 189 -11.79 -8.34 -17.71
C LEU A 189 -11.13 -9.60 -17.12
N LYS A 190 -11.13 -9.71 -15.78
CA LYS A 190 -10.61 -10.88 -15.08
C LYS A 190 -11.30 -12.17 -15.51
N ASN A 191 -12.64 -12.17 -15.66
CA ASN A 191 -13.37 -13.33 -16.13
C ASN A 191 -12.97 -13.73 -17.57
N ILE A 192 -12.72 -12.74 -18.45
CA ILE A 192 -12.22 -13.01 -19.79
C ILE A 192 -10.82 -13.62 -19.76
N MET A 193 -9.93 -13.07 -18.93
CA MET A 193 -8.56 -13.60 -18.77
C MET A 193 -8.57 -15.04 -18.24
N ASN A 194 -9.46 -15.35 -17.28
CA ASN A 194 -9.63 -16.72 -16.76
C ASN A 194 -10.02 -17.70 -17.88
N ASN A 195 -10.87 -17.30 -18.81
CA ASN A 195 -11.24 -18.12 -19.97
C ASN A 195 -10.02 -18.39 -20.88
N LYS A 196 -9.06 -17.49 -20.92
CA LYS A 196 -7.76 -17.68 -21.60
C LYS A 196 -6.74 -18.46 -20.75
N LYS A 197 -7.10 -18.95 -19.57
CA LYS A 197 -6.20 -19.60 -18.60
C LYS A 197 -5.11 -18.66 -18.06
N ILE A 198 -5.37 -17.37 -18.00
CA ILE A 198 -4.51 -16.36 -17.40
C ILE A 198 -5.07 -16.04 -16.01
N ASP A 199 -4.27 -16.24 -14.97
CA ASP A 199 -4.65 -15.88 -13.60
C ASP A 199 -4.38 -14.39 -13.35
N MET A 200 -5.33 -13.56 -13.78
CA MET A 200 -5.24 -12.11 -13.64
C MET A 200 -5.55 -11.70 -12.20
N LEU A 201 -4.64 -10.93 -11.58
CA LEU A 201 -4.79 -10.45 -10.21
C LEU A 201 -5.18 -8.97 -10.15
N LEU A 202 -6.10 -8.66 -9.25
CA LEU A 202 -6.40 -7.28 -8.87
C LEU A 202 -5.56 -6.92 -7.63
N ILE A 203 -4.66 -5.96 -7.80
CA ILE A 203 -3.83 -5.36 -6.76
C ILE A 203 -4.50 -4.06 -6.34
N LEU A 204 -4.86 -3.90 -5.06
CA LEU A 204 -5.34 -2.64 -4.52
C LEU A 204 -4.28 -2.00 -3.62
N SER A 205 -3.79 -0.85 -4.06
CA SER A 205 -3.02 0.07 -3.23
C SER A 205 -3.98 0.89 -2.37
N CYS A 206 -3.93 0.72 -1.06
CA CYS A 206 -4.95 1.24 -0.17
C CYS A 206 -4.40 1.80 1.15
N ASP A 207 -5.18 2.67 1.77
CA ASP A 207 -4.94 3.20 3.11
C ASP A 207 -5.81 2.43 4.11
N LEU A 208 -5.19 1.73 5.06
CA LEU A 208 -5.88 0.89 6.03
C LEU A 208 -6.91 1.66 6.87
N LEU A 209 -6.68 2.94 7.18
CA LEU A 209 -7.65 3.72 7.95
C LEU A 209 -8.97 3.91 7.19
N HIS A 210 -8.94 4.04 5.87
CA HIS A 210 -10.16 4.11 5.07
C HIS A 210 -10.96 2.81 5.18
N HIS A 211 -10.31 1.67 5.20
CA HIS A 211 -10.96 0.35 5.25
C HIS A 211 -11.46 -0.05 6.64
N THR A 212 -11.25 0.77 7.66
CA THR A 212 -11.95 0.61 8.95
C THR A 212 -13.42 1.05 8.89
N ILE A 213 -13.79 1.86 7.88
CA ILE A 213 -15.17 2.40 7.69
C ILE A 213 -15.74 2.09 6.31
N LEU A 214 -14.90 1.70 5.35
CA LEU A 214 -15.29 1.33 3.99
C LEU A 214 -15.16 -0.18 3.82
N LYS A 215 -15.66 -0.69 2.68
CA LYS A 215 -15.47 -2.11 2.32
C LYS A 215 -13.98 -2.46 2.30
N SER A 216 -13.66 -3.63 2.83
CA SER A 216 -12.28 -4.15 2.79
C SER A 216 -11.79 -4.37 1.36
N PRO A 217 -10.48 -4.39 1.11
CA PRO A 217 -9.92 -4.74 -0.20
C PRO A 217 -10.45 -6.06 -0.75
N LYS A 218 -10.61 -7.06 0.10
CA LYS A 218 -11.19 -8.37 -0.28
C LYS A 218 -12.62 -8.24 -0.80
N GLU A 219 -13.47 -7.48 -0.10
CA GLU A 219 -14.85 -7.22 -0.53
C GLU A 219 -14.94 -6.40 -1.82
N LEU A 220 -13.89 -5.62 -2.14
CA LEU A 220 -13.74 -4.92 -3.41
C LEU A 220 -13.24 -5.81 -4.54
N GLY A 221 -12.94 -7.08 -4.27
CA GLY A 221 -12.49 -8.06 -5.25
C GLY A 221 -10.98 -8.15 -5.44
N ALA A 222 -10.20 -7.51 -4.58
CA ALA A 222 -8.75 -7.59 -4.63
C ALA A 222 -8.25 -9.02 -4.36
N ASN A 223 -7.17 -9.39 -5.03
CA ASN A 223 -6.38 -10.59 -4.74
C ASN A 223 -5.15 -10.24 -3.89
N ILE A 224 -4.66 -9.03 -4.05
CA ILE A 224 -3.52 -8.49 -3.31
C ILE A 224 -3.91 -7.10 -2.78
N ALA A 225 -3.66 -6.86 -1.50
CA ALA A 225 -3.79 -5.56 -0.86
C ALA A 225 -2.43 -5.10 -0.36
N ILE A 226 -2.04 -3.89 -0.76
CA ILE A 226 -0.79 -3.27 -0.38
C ILE A 226 -1.03 -1.84 0.10
N GLY A 227 -0.09 -1.29 0.84
CA GLY A 227 -0.19 0.11 1.25
C GLY A 227 0.79 0.50 2.34
N ASN A 228 0.81 1.79 2.63
CA ASN A 228 1.70 2.40 3.60
C ASN A 228 1.07 2.35 5.01
N LEU A 229 1.90 2.10 6.03
CA LEU A 229 1.49 2.08 7.43
C LEU A 229 1.72 3.42 8.15
N GLN A 230 2.24 4.41 7.46
CA GLN A 230 2.61 5.70 8.06
C GLN A 230 1.45 6.33 8.83
N ARG A 231 0.21 6.21 8.34
CA ARG A 231 -0.98 6.74 9.00
C ARG A 231 -1.35 6.07 10.33
N LEU A 232 -0.80 4.90 10.61
CA LEU A 232 -1.04 4.20 11.88
C LEU A 232 -0.17 4.74 13.04
N GLY A 233 0.44 5.90 12.88
CA GLY A 233 1.16 6.60 13.93
C GLY A 233 2.67 6.75 13.70
N ILE A 234 3.15 6.49 12.49
CA ILE A 234 4.56 6.72 12.15
C ILE A 234 4.75 8.20 11.79
N PRO A 235 5.62 8.94 12.50
CA PRO A 235 5.93 10.32 12.14
C PRO A 235 6.57 10.44 10.75
N LEU A 236 6.51 11.62 10.15
CA LEU A 236 7.11 11.83 8.83
C LEU A 236 8.64 11.72 8.82
N TRP A 237 9.33 12.05 9.91
CA TRP A 237 10.76 11.85 10.16
C TRP A 237 11.67 12.16 8.96
N TYR A 238 11.48 13.33 8.36
CA TYR A 238 12.29 13.78 7.20
C TYR A 238 12.27 12.84 5.99
N GLY A 239 11.22 12.03 5.84
CA GLY A 239 11.03 11.14 4.69
C GLY A 239 11.11 9.65 5.02
N GLY A 240 11.12 9.27 6.27
CA GLY A 240 11.08 7.85 6.63
C GLY A 240 11.71 7.53 7.96
N PRO A 241 11.69 6.22 8.36
CA PRO A 241 11.19 5.05 7.63
C PRO A 241 9.65 4.96 7.63
N HIS A 242 9.08 4.49 6.53
CA HIS A 242 7.65 4.27 6.39
C HIS A 242 7.38 2.85 5.90
N SER A 243 7.28 1.91 6.83
CA SER A 243 6.99 0.52 6.48
C SER A 243 5.63 0.38 5.79
N CYS A 244 5.46 -0.67 5.03
CA CYS A 244 4.24 -0.99 4.33
C CYS A 244 3.77 -2.41 4.64
N PHE A 245 2.53 -2.71 4.26
CA PHE A 245 1.96 -4.03 4.33
C PHE A 245 1.79 -4.65 2.94
N PHE A 246 1.78 -5.97 2.93
CA PHE A 246 1.43 -6.80 1.80
C PHE A 246 0.55 -7.94 2.31
N ALA A 247 -0.63 -8.09 1.73
CA ALA A 247 -1.56 -9.15 2.06
C ALA A 247 -2.21 -9.71 0.79
N CYS A 248 -2.49 -11.00 0.74
CA CYS A 248 -3.05 -11.64 -0.43
C CYS A 248 -3.96 -12.81 -0.08
N ASP A 249 -4.60 -13.38 -1.10
CA ASP A 249 -5.34 -14.62 -1.00
C ASP A 249 -4.40 -15.80 -0.71
N TYR A 250 -4.89 -16.82 -0.01
CA TYR A 250 -4.11 -18.00 0.36
C TYR A 250 -3.58 -18.78 -0.86
N LYS A 251 -4.21 -18.60 -2.01
CA LYS A 251 -3.83 -19.24 -3.27
C LYS A 251 -2.46 -18.79 -3.77
N TYR A 252 -2.00 -17.60 -3.38
CA TYR A 252 -0.79 -16.93 -3.87
C TYR A 252 0.31 -16.81 -2.77
#